data_80407d9390a214bac3dd678d36c4b6ba
#
_entry.id   80407d9390a214bac3dd678d36c4b6ba
#
_cell.length_a   1.000
_cell.length_b   1.000
_cell.length_c   1.000
_cell.angle_alpha   90.00
_cell.angle_beta   90.00
_cell.angle_gamma   90.00
#
_symmetry.space_group_name_H-M   'P 1'
#
loop_
_entity.id
_entity.type
_entity.pdbx_description
1 polymer ?
#
loop_
_entity_poly.entity_id
_entity_poly.type
_entity_poly.pdbx_seq_one_letter_code
_entity_poly.pdbx_strand_id
1 'polypeptide(L)'
;NRESNTTKMLSKDLKKAKIDAPIDAKYTAQDWEGFQELVSKSNIQDKELILRVLSMYQDPAQREQEIKNISSVYKTLADEILPQLRRSRLTLNYEIIGKSDEEIAKLASSNPSELNVEELLYAATLTNDPAKQEAIYTQATKQFPNDYRAFNNLGKLAYQAGNVDKAESYFKKAASVNASPEVNMNLGLISLIKGDKAAAETYFGKAAGTKELGESMG
;
A
#
# COMPACT_ATOMS: atom_id res chain seq x y z
N ASN A 1 12.81 -33.88 12.96
CA ASN A 1 12.01 -33.82 12.55
C ASN A 1 10.69 -33.11 12.13
N ARG A 2 9.99 -32.29 12.93
CA ARG A 2 8.80 -31.56 12.42
C ARG A 2 9.21 -30.43 11.49
N GLU A 3 10.19 -29.63 11.87
CA GLU A 3 10.79 -28.56 11.05
C GLU A 3 11.26 -29.10 9.69
N SER A 4 12.05 -30.19 9.70
CA SER A 4 12.53 -30.83 8.47
C SER A 4 11.38 -31.30 7.55
N ASN A 5 10.31 -31.85 8.12
CA ASN A 5 9.15 -32.26 7.33
C ASN A 5 8.40 -31.05 6.74
N THR A 6 8.19 -29.99 7.53
CA THR A 6 7.54 -28.76 7.05
C THR A 6 8.36 -28.11 5.94
N THR A 7 9.70 -28.02 6.11
CA THR A 7 10.61 -27.46 5.10
C THR A 7 10.57 -28.27 3.79
N LYS A 8 10.55 -29.62 3.88
CA LYS A 8 10.45 -30.47 2.70
C LYS A 8 9.10 -30.30 1.98
N MET A 9 8.00 -30.22 2.71
CA MET A 9 6.67 -30.00 2.13
C MET A 9 6.61 -28.63 1.43
N LEU A 10 7.03 -27.58 2.12
CA LEU A 10 7.04 -26.22 1.57
C LEU A 10 7.93 -26.12 0.32
N SER A 11 9.14 -26.69 0.35
CA SER A 11 10.03 -26.75 -0.80
C SER A 11 9.41 -27.47 -2.00
N LYS A 12 8.67 -28.54 -1.76
CA LYS A 12 7.96 -29.27 -2.82
C LYS A 12 6.84 -28.42 -3.42
N ASP A 13 6.08 -27.72 -2.58
CA ASP A 13 4.95 -26.89 -3.03
C ASP A 13 5.44 -25.64 -3.79
N LEU A 14 6.52 -24.98 -3.34
CA LEU A 14 7.16 -23.88 -4.05
C LEU A 14 7.65 -24.31 -5.44
N LYS A 15 8.34 -25.47 -5.53
CA LYS A 15 8.77 -26.03 -6.82
C LYS A 15 7.61 -26.33 -7.76
N LYS A 16 6.50 -26.89 -7.23
CA LYS A 16 5.29 -27.13 -8.02
C LYS A 16 4.66 -25.83 -8.53
N ALA A 17 4.70 -24.77 -7.72
CA ALA A 17 4.22 -23.45 -8.08
C ALA A 17 5.21 -22.66 -8.97
N LYS A 18 6.41 -23.23 -9.26
CA LYS A 18 7.51 -22.56 -9.99
C LYS A 18 8.00 -21.27 -9.30
N ILE A 19 7.94 -21.26 -7.98
CA ILE A 19 8.43 -20.15 -7.16
C ILE A 19 9.81 -20.54 -6.64
N ASP A 20 10.81 -19.72 -6.93
CA ASP A 20 12.14 -19.82 -6.35
C ASP A 20 12.24 -18.86 -5.17
N ALA A 21 12.16 -19.40 -3.96
CA ALA A 21 12.26 -18.62 -2.73
C ALA A 21 13.13 -19.34 -1.71
N PRO A 22 14.05 -18.63 -1.04
CA PRO A 22 14.86 -19.22 0.03
C PRO A 22 13.96 -19.56 1.23
N ILE A 23 14.20 -20.72 1.84
CA ILE A 23 13.53 -21.16 3.05
C ILE A 23 14.53 -21.05 4.20
N ASP A 24 14.32 -20.10 5.10
CA ASP A 24 15.04 -19.99 6.36
C ASP A 24 14.27 -20.74 7.45
N ALA A 25 14.77 -21.94 7.79
CA ALA A 25 14.13 -22.80 8.78
C ALA A 25 14.77 -22.59 10.15
N LYS A 26 13.96 -22.20 11.14
CA LYS A 26 14.40 -21.99 12.53
C LYS A 26 13.67 -22.94 13.46
N TYR A 27 14.41 -23.54 14.35
CA TYR A 27 13.89 -24.36 15.43
C TYR A 27 13.90 -23.60 16.75
N THR A 28 12.74 -23.49 17.38
CA THR A 28 12.59 -22.93 18.72
C THR A 28 12.28 -24.07 19.68
N ALA A 29 13.23 -24.44 20.54
CA ALA A 29 13.09 -25.55 21.47
C ALA A 29 12.00 -25.29 22.52
N GLN A 30 11.91 -24.04 22.98
CA GLN A 30 10.94 -23.56 23.96
C GLN A 30 10.34 -22.24 23.46
N ASP A 31 9.12 -22.29 22.93
CA ASP A 31 8.39 -21.12 22.43
C ASP A 31 7.65 -20.41 23.58
N TRP A 32 8.42 -19.73 24.43
CA TRP A 32 7.88 -19.00 25.58
C TRP A 32 6.98 -17.83 25.18
N GLU A 33 7.27 -17.17 24.06
CA GLU A 33 6.41 -16.12 23.51
C GLU A 33 5.06 -16.67 23.07
N GLY A 34 5.08 -17.77 22.30
CA GLY A 34 3.86 -18.44 21.88
C GLY A 34 3.07 -19.01 23.08
N PHE A 35 3.77 -19.49 24.12
CA PHE A 35 3.14 -19.92 25.35
C PHE A 35 2.43 -18.77 26.05
N GLN A 36 3.09 -17.63 26.22
CA GLN A 36 2.51 -16.45 26.83
C GLN A 36 1.28 -15.94 26.03
N GLU A 37 1.38 -15.93 24.70
CA GLU A 37 0.27 -15.55 23.83
C GLU A 37 -0.96 -16.47 24.01
N LEU A 38 -0.75 -17.77 24.03
CA LEU A 38 -1.84 -18.73 24.20
C LEU A 38 -2.47 -18.66 25.59
N VAL A 39 -1.65 -18.53 26.66
CA VAL A 39 -2.16 -18.35 28.01
C VAL A 39 -2.96 -17.08 28.15
N SER A 40 -2.48 -15.96 27.60
CA SER A 40 -3.19 -14.68 27.67
C SER A 40 -4.56 -14.71 27.00
N LYS A 41 -4.70 -15.46 25.91
CA LYS A 41 -5.96 -15.64 25.17
C LYS A 41 -6.88 -16.72 25.72
N SER A 42 -6.37 -17.54 26.64
CA SER A 42 -7.13 -18.64 27.23
C SER A 42 -8.07 -18.17 28.36
N ASN A 43 -9.00 -19.04 28.73
CA ASN A 43 -9.85 -18.87 29.92
C ASN A 43 -9.37 -19.73 31.10
N ILE A 44 -8.07 -20.09 31.12
CA ILE A 44 -7.52 -20.91 32.18
C ILE A 44 -7.60 -20.16 33.50
N GLN A 45 -8.03 -20.89 34.54
CA GLN A 45 -7.99 -20.38 35.92
C GLN A 45 -6.54 -20.01 36.28
N ASP A 46 -6.36 -18.94 37.05
CA ASP A 46 -5.05 -18.45 37.50
C ASP A 46 -4.07 -18.04 36.36
N LYS A 47 -4.57 -17.72 35.15
CA LYS A 47 -3.73 -17.25 34.04
C LYS A 47 -2.85 -16.06 34.39
N GLU A 48 -3.35 -15.14 35.22
CA GLU A 48 -2.61 -13.97 35.71
C GLU A 48 -1.39 -14.36 36.55
N LEU A 49 -1.52 -15.43 37.33
CA LEU A 49 -0.40 -15.98 38.09
C LEU A 49 0.68 -16.55 37.17
N ILE A 50 0.28 -17.27 36.13
CA ILE A 50 1.21 -17.82 35.13
C ILE A 50 1.93 -16.68 34.38
N LEU A 51 1.20 -15.67 33.93
CA LEU A 51 1.76 -14.51 33.24
C LEU A 51 2.74 -13.75 34.14
N ARG A 52 2.45 -13.65 35.44
CA ARG A 52 3.35 -13.05 36.42
C ARG A 52 4.64 -13.86 36.57
N VAL A 53 4.57 -15.19 36.66
CA VAL A 53 5.74 -16.07 36.70
C VAL A 53 6.61 -15.87 35.46
N LEU A 54 6.00 -15.79 34.28
CA LEU A 54 6.71 -15.53 33.03
C LEU A 54 7.44 -14.19 33.02
N SER A 55 6.89 -13.17 33.68
CA SER A 55 7.50 -11.85 33.77
C SER A 55 8.61 -11.78 34.81
N MET A 56 8.51 -12.56 35.88
CA MET A 56 9.47 -12.53 37.01
C MET A 56 10.75 -13.31 36.70
N TYR A 57 10.64 -14.45 36.02
CA TYR A 57 11.77 -15.32 35.75
C TYR A 57 12.16 -15.24 34.28
N GLN A 58 13.42 -14.90 34.01
CA GLN A 58 13.95 -14.85 32.64
C GLN A 58 14.58 -16.17 32.21
N ASP A 59 15.10 -16.92 33.16
CA ASP A 59 15.69 -18.22 32.88
C ASP A 59 14.61 -19.26 32.54
N PRO A 60 14.70 -19.95 31.38
CA PRO A 60 13.71 -20.91 30.93
C PRO A 60 13.50 -22.08 31.89
N ALA A 61 14.57 -22.58 32.54
CA ALA A 61 14.49 -23.69 33.46
C ALA A 61 13.75 -23.31 34.76
N GLN A 62 14.00 -22.10 35.25
CA GLN A 62 13.28 -21.56 36.41
C GLN A 62 11.81 -21.32 36.07
N ARG A 63 11.50 -20.75 34.91
CA ARG A 63 10.11 -20.59 34.43
C ARG A 63 9.35 -21.91 34.41
N GLU A 64 9.97 -22.93 33.83
CA GLU A 64 9.37 -24.27 33.74
C GLU A 64 9.13 -24.87 35.14
N GLN A 65 10.09 -24.73 36.05
CA GLN A 65 9.98 -25.26 37.41
C GLN A 65 8.87 -24.53 38.20
N GLU A 66 8.81 -23.20 38.13
CA GLU A 66 7.80 -22.42 38.86
C GLU A 66 6.37 -22.66 38.30
N ILE A 67 6.22 -22.82 36.99
CA ILE A 67 4.92 -23.18 36.40
C ILE A 67 4.52 -24.59 36.82
N LYS A 68 5.44 -25.55 36.91
CA LYS A 68 5.17 -26.91 37.42
C LYS A 68 4.77 -26.88 38.90
N ASN A 69 5.31 -25.97 39.67
CA ASN A 69 4.98 -25.80 41.10
C ASN A 69 3.54 -25.34 41.31
N ILE A 70 2.93 -24.69 40.30
CA ILE A 70 1.50 -24.35 40.29
C ILE A 70 0.68 -25.59 39.86
N SER A 71 0.63 -26.60 40.74
CA SER A 71 0.15 -27.95 40.43
C SER A 71 -1.33 -28.00 39.95
N SER A 72 -2.19 -27.09 40.44
CA SER A 72 -3.59 -27.00 40.03
C SER A 72 -3.77 -26.63 38.56
N VAL A 73 -2.82 -25.87 38.00
CA VAL A 73 -2.92 -25.30 36.65
C VAL A 73 -2.09 -26.10 35.64
N TYR A 74 -1.04 -26.79 36.08
CA TYR A 74 -0.12 -27.48 35.19
C TYR A 74 -0.80 -28.54 34.33
N LYS A 75 -1.77 -29.28 34.87
CA LYS A 75 -2.49 -30.30 34.09
C LYS A 75 -3.29 -29.65 32.96
N THR A 76 -4.02 -28.58 33.23
CA THR A 76 -4.78 -27.81 32.22
C THR A 76 -3.86 -27.23 31.15
N LEU A 77 -2.71 -26.70 31.55
CA LEU A 77 -1.69 -26.22 30.60
C LEU A 77 -1.17 -27.34 29.71
N ALA A 78 -0.92 -28.50 30.26
CA ALA A 78 -0.42 -29.65 29.53
C ALA A 78 -1.44 -30.19 28.51
N ASP A 79 -2.71 -30.15 28.86
CA ASP A 79 -3.80 -30.67 28.04
C ASP A 79 -4.29 -29.66 27.00
N GLU A 80 -4.34 -28.37 27.32
CA GLU A 80 -4.95 -27.34 26.47
C GLU A 80 -3.94 -26.45 25.73
N ILE A 81 -2.84 -26.07 26.35
CA ILE A 81 -1.88 -25.10 25.80
C ILE A 81 -0.69 -25.75 25.09
N LEU A 82 -0.02 -26.70 25.76
CA LEU A 82 1.19 -27.31 25.22
C LEU A 82 0.97 -28.03 23.88
N PRO A 83 -0.17 -28.69 23.58
CA PRO A 83 -0.42 -29.25 22.26
C PRO A 83 -0.47 -28.19 21.15
N GLN A 84 -0.99 -26.99 21.43
CA GLN A 84 -1.09 -25.90 20.48
C GLN A 84 0.27 -25.27 20.12
N LEU A 85 1.26 -25.38 21.01
CA LEU A 85 2.65 -24.97 20.74
C LEU A 85 3.39 -25.92 19.78
N ARG A 86 2.85 -27.13 19.59
CA ARG A 86 3.41 -28.10 18.64
C ARG A 86 3.02 -27.74 17.20
N ARG A 87 3.31 -26.52 16.76
CA ARG A 87 2.97 -25.96 15.44
C ARG A 87 4.20 -25.57 14.65
N SER A 88 4.08 -25.50 13.34
CA SER A 88 5.02 -24.78 12.49
C SER A 88 4.44 -23.40 12.22
N ARG A 89 5.23 -22.34 12.45
CA ARG A 89 4.87 -20.96 12.08
C ARG A 89 5.55 -20.64 10.75
N LEU A 90 4.76 -20.25 9.77
CA LEU A 90 5.26 -19.80 8.48
C LEU A 90 5.18 -18.28 8.42
N THR A 91 6.29 -17.63 8.11
CA THR A 91 6.36 -16.21 7.83
C THR A 91 6.77 -16.04 6.39
N LEU A 92 5.97 -15.34 5.59
CA LEU A 92 6.29 -14.99 4.23
C LEU A 92 6.77 -13.55 4.20
N ASN A 93 8.05 -13.35 3.87
CA ASN A 93 8.59 -12.05 3.53
C ASN A 93 8.61 -11.94 2.01
N TYR A 94 7.96 -10.91 1.47
CA TYR A 94 7.95 -10.67 0.03
C TYR A 94 8.18 -9.18 -0.22
N GLU A 95 8.84 -8.91 -1.31
CA GLU A 95 9.00 -7.57 -1.85
C GLU A 95 8.14 -7.45 -3.11
N ILE A 96 7.34 -6.40 -3.18
CA ILE A 96 6.60 -6.08 -4.40
C ILE A 96 7.56 -5.29 -5.28
N ILE A 97 8.11 -5.96 -6.30
CA ILE A 97 8.92 -5.29 -7.31
C ILE A 97 7.94 -4.66 -8.32
N GLY A 98 7.89 -3.32 -8.34
CA GLY A 98 7.16 -2.57 -9.35
C GLY A 98 7.73 -2.80 -10.74
N LYS A 99 6.97 -2.43 -11.78
CA LYS A 99 7.46 -2.44 -13.17
C LYS A 99 8.61 -1.44 -13.30
N SER A 100 9.63 -1.75 -14.12
CA SER A 100 10.69 -0.81 -14.45
C SER A 100 10.19 0.30 -15.38
N ASP A 101 10.95 1.39 -15.49
CA ASP A 101 10.63 2.51 -16.38
C ASP A 101 10.51 2.04 -17.84
N GLU A 102 11.39 1.14 -18.27
CA GLU A 102 11.36 0.56 -19.62
C GLU A 102 10.11 -0.29 -19.84
N GLU A 103 9.71 -1.07 -18.84
CA GLU A 103 8.51 -1.90 -18.88
C GLU A 103 7.25 -1.03 -18.91
N ILE A 104 7.19 0.01 -18.07
CA ILE A 104 6.09 0.97 -18.04
C ILE A 104 5.98 1.70 -19.39
N ALA A 105 7.09 2.22 -19.92
CA ALA A 105 7.09 2.91 -21.21
C ALA A 105 6.67 2.00 -22.37
N LYS A 106 7.11 0.75 -22.36
CA LYS A 106 6.72 -0.26 -23.34
C LYS A 106 5.24 -0.58 -23.24
N LEU A 107 4.73 -0.86 -22.05
CA LEU A 107 3.32 -1.21 -21.83
C LEU A 107 2.39 -0.04 -22.14
N ALA A 108 2.78 1.19 -21.83
CA ALA A 108 2.01 2.39 -22.17
C ALA A 108 1.74 2.50 -23.67
N SER A 109 2.64 1.97 -24.51
CA SER A 109 2.51 1.98 -25.97
C SER A 109 1.88 0.72 -26.54
N SER A 110 2.12 -0.46 -25.93
CA SER A 110 1.73 -1.76 -26.50
C SER A 110 0.48 -2.36 -25.85
N ASN A 111 0.34 -2.25 -24.54
CA ASN A 111 -0.78 -2.79 -23.77
C ASN A 111 -1.06 -1.96 -22.51
N PRO A 112 -1.56 -0.73 -22.66
CA PRO A 112 -1.77 0.18 -21.52
C PRO A 112 -2.79 -0.34 -20.51
N SER A 113 -3.61 -1.34 -20.86
CA SER A 113 -4.57 -1.96 -19.93
C SER A 113 -3.91 -2.72 -18.76
N GLU A 114 -2.64 -3.07 -18.89
CA GLU A 114 -1.86 -3.70 -17.81
C GLU A 114 -1.25 -2.68 -16.82
N LEU A 115 -1.42 -1.39 -17.08
CA LEU A 115 -0.96 -0.32 -16.22
C LEU A 115 -2.10 0.21 -15.36
N ASN A 116 -1.81 0.45 -14.09
CA ASN A 116 -2.71 1.19 -13.21
C ASN A 116 -2.63 2.70 -13.49
N VAL A 117 -3.47 3.50 -12.83
CA VAL A 117 -3.54 4.94 -13.09
C VAL A 117 -2.23 5.67 -12.76
N GLU A 118 -1.54 5.28 -11.68
CA GLU A 118 -0.27 5.89 -11.29
C GLU A 118 0.81 5.58 -12.33
N GLU A 119 0.89 4.33 -12.78
CA GLU A 119 1.82 3.89 -13.80
C GLU A 119 1.57 4.58 -15.16
N LEU A 120 0.31 4.79 -15.55
CA LEU A 120 -0.02 5.53 -16.78
C LEU A 120 0.33 7.02 -16.67
N LEU A 121 0.03 7.66 -15.55
CA LEU A 121 0.41 9.06 -15.34
C LEU A 121 1.94 9.20 -15.31
N TYR A 122 2.64 8.26 -14.70
CA TYR A 122 4.09 8.22 -14.67
C TYR A 122 4.69 7.96 -16.06
N ALA A 123 4.13 7.03 -16.83
CA ALA A 123 4.58 6.74 -18.19
C ALA A 123 4.67 7.99 -19.08
N ALA A 124 3.71 8.91 -18.93
CA ALA A 124 3.73 10.16 -19.68
C ALA A 124 4.92 11.07 -19.30
N THR A 125 5.47 10.93 -18.09
CA THR A 125 6.66 11.70 -17.67
C THR A 125 7.96 11.12 -18.20
N LEU A 126 7.96 9.86 -18.64
CA LEU A 126 9.14 9.20 -19.22
C LEU A 126 9.43 9.62 -20.67
N THR A 127 8.60 10.46 -21.28
CA THR A 127 8.79 10.96 -22.63
C THR A 127 8.64 12.49 -22.67
N ASN A 128 9.44 13.14 -23.51
CA ASN A 128 9.34 14.56 -23.80
C ASN A 128 8.54 14.84 -25.09
N ASP A 129 7.98 13.81 -25.73
CA ASP A 129 7.16 13.93 -26.94
C ASP A 129 5.71 14.26 -26.56
N PRO A 130 5.20 15.49 -26.86
CA PRO A 130 3.85 15.88 -26.48
C PRO A 130 2.76 14.98 -27.10
N ALA A 131 2.99 14.42 -28.30
CA ALA A 131 2.02 13.54 -28.94
C ALA A 131 1.90 12.20 -28.20
N LYS A 132 3.04 11.67 -27.71
CA LYS A 132 3.04 10.47 -26.88
C LYS A 132 2.40 10.72 -25.52
N GLN A 133 2.72 11.86 -24.89
CA GLN A 133 2.08 12.26 -23.63
C GLN A 133 0.56 12.36 -23.78
N GLU A 134 0.08 13.04 -24.86
CA GLU A 134 -1.34 13.17 -25.13
C GLU A 134 -2.01 11.81 -25.33
N ALA A 135 -1.37 10.90 -26.06
CA ALA A 135 -1.88 9.54 -26.27
C ALA A 135 -2.01 8.77 -24.95
N ILE A 136 -0.99 8.81 -24.10
CA ILE A 136 -0.98 8.13 -22.79
C ILE A 136 -2.06 8.71 -21.87
N TYR A 137 -2.14 10.04 -21.72
CA TYR A 137 -3.17 10.66 -20.88
C TYR A 137 -4.58 10.42 -21.45
N THR A 138 -4.75 10.41 -22.78
CA THR A 138 -6.02 10.04 -23.39
C THR A 138 -6.43 8.63 -23.05
N GLN A 139 -5.47 7.69 -23.05
CA GLN A 139 -5.74 6.32 -22.63
C GLN A 139 -6.09 6.25 -21.14
N ALA A 140 -5.39 7.00 -20.29
CA ALA A 140 -5.69 7.09 -18.86
C ALA A 140 -7.13 7.59 -18.61
N THR A 141 -7.61 8.60 -19.37
CA THR A 141 -8.98 9.08 -19.21
C THR A 141 -10.05 8.06 -19.61
N LYS A 142 -9.73 7.14 -20.54
CA LYS A 142 -10.64 6.06 -20.94
C LYS A 142 -10.72 4.94 -19.90
N GLN A 143 -9.58 4.56 -19.34
CA GLN A 143 -9.50 3.48 -18.38
C GLN A 143 -9.93 3.93 -16.98
N PHE A 144 -9.61 5.15 -16.59
CA PHE A 144 -9.86 5.73 -15.28
C PHE A 144 -10.64 7.04 -15.37
N PRO A 145 -11.90 6.99 -15.85
CA PRO A 145 -12.71 8.20 -16.10
C PRO A 145 -13.01 9.01 -14.82
N ASN A 146 -12.86 8.39 -13.66
CA ASN A 146 -13.07 9.03 -12.36
C ASN A 146 -11.77 9.58 -11.73
N ASP A 147 -10.66 9.59 -12.47
CA ASP A 147 -9.42 10.23 -12.07
C ASP A 147 -9.24 11.54 -12.85
N TYR A 148 -9.26 12.66 -12.11
CA TYR A 148 -9.19 13.99 -12.72
C TYR A 148 -7.81 14.33 -13.29
N ARG A 149 -6.74 13.69 -12.80
CA ARG A 149 -5.35 14.07 -13.09
C ARG A 149 -5.00 13.93 -14.56
N ALA A 150 -5.51 12.87 -15.21
CA ALA A 150 -5.28 12.68 -16.64
C ALA A 150 -5.94 13.78 -17.48
N PHE A 151 -7.18 14.18 -17.16
CA PHE A 151 -7.85 15.33 -17.79
C PHE A 151 -7.09 16.62 -17.54
N ASN A 152 -6.64 16.86 -16.31
CA ASN A 152 -5.87 18.03 -15.95
C ASN A 152 -4.56 18.12 -16.76
N ASN A 153 -3.85 16.99 -16.91
CA ASN A 153 -2.61 16.95 -17.70
C ASN A 153 -2.86 17.15 -19.19
N LEU A 154 -3.95 16.62 -19.76
CA LEU A 154 -4.38 16.94 -21.13
C LEU A 154 -4.66 18.45 -21.30
N GLY A 155 -5.27 19.07 -20.30
CA GLY A 155 -5.47 20.51 -20.27
C GLY A 155 -4.15 21.28 -20.32
N LYS A 156 -3.18 20.87 -19.51
CA LYS A 156 -1.83 21.46 -19.51
C LYS A 156 -1.14 21.33 -20.87
N LEU A 157 -1.19 20.14 -21.49
CA LEU A 157 -0.61 19.93 -22.82
C LEU A 157 -1.29 20.81 -23.89
N ALA A 158 -2.62 20.90 -23.89
CA ALA A 158 -3.36 21.76 -24.80
C ALA A 158 -3.01 23.24 -24.61
N TYR A 159 -2.85 23.68 -23.37
CA TYR A 159 -2.40 25.04 -23.05
C TYR A 159 -0.98 25.31 -23.57
N GLN A 160 -0.06 24.41 -23.34
CA GLN A 160 1.32 24.52 -23.85
C GLN A 160 1.39 24.57 -25.38
N ALA A 161 0.47 23.88 -26.05
CA ALA A 161 0.31 23.92 -27.51
C ALA A 161 -0.42 25.18 -28.01
N GLY A 162 -0.76 26.13 -27.14
CA GLY A 162 -1.47 27.37 -27.47
C GLY A 162 -2.98 27.18 -27.71
N ASN A 163 -3.52 26.01 -27.47
CA ASN A 163 -4.94 25.74 -27.70
C ASN A 163 -5.77 25.97 -26.41
N VAL A 164 -6.06 27.24 -26.14
CA VAL A 164 -6.73 27.68 -24.91
C VAL A 164 -8.13 27.06 -24.76
N ASP A 165 -8.91 26.95 -25.84
CA ASP A 165 -10.27 26.40 -25.77
C ASP A 165 -10.27 24.91 -25.47
N LYS A 166 -9.33 24.16 -26.06
CA LYS A 166 -9.15 22.74 -25.75
C LYS A 166 -8.68 22.54 -24.31
N ALA A 167 -7.78 23.40 -23.84
CA ALA A 167 -7.31 23.39 -22.46
C ALA A 167 -8.46 23.62 -21.48
N GLU A 168 -9.29 24.63 -21.72
CA GLU A 168 -10.49 24.90 -20.91
C GLU A 168 -11.43 23.72 -20.84
N SER A 169 -11.68 23.08 -21.99
CA SER A 169 -12.55 21.89 -22.06
C SER A 169 -12.04 20.76 -21.17
N TYR A 170 -10.74 20.48 -21.22
CA TYR A 170 -10.14 19.45 -20.38
C TYR A 170 -10.13 19.82 -18.90
N PHE A 171 -9.81 21.06 -18.52
CA PHE A 171 -9.86 21.47 -17.14
C PHE A 171 -11.29 21.46 -16.58
N LYS A 172 -12.30 21.79 -17.36
CA LYS A 172 -13.71 21.64 -16.96
C LYS A 172 -14.09 20.17 -16.74
N LYS A 173 -13.59 19.25 -17.57
CA LYS A 173 -13.77 17.82 -17.35
C LYS A 173 -13.07 17.37 -16.07
N ALA A 174 -11.84 17.81 -15.84
CA ALA A 174 -11.14 17.53 -14.59
C ALA A 174 -11.92 18.02 -13.38
N ALA A 175 -12.44 19.26 -13.44
CA ALA A 175 -13.24 19.86 -12.36
C ALA A 175 -14.55 19.13 -12.10
N SER A 176 -15.17 18.55 -13.13
CA SER A 176 -16.40 17.75 -12.95
C SER A 176 -16.15 16.43 -12.21
N VAL A 177 -14.93 15.91 -12.25
CA VAL A 177 -14.50 14.74 -11.49
C VAL A 177 -14.01 15.14 -10.09
N ASN A 178 -13.11 16.11 -10.03
CA ASN A 178 -12.59 16.67 -8.78
C ASN A 178 -12.13 18.11 -9.03
N ALA A 179 -12.81 19.07 -8.41
CA ALA A 179 -12.45 20.48 -8.45
C ALA A 179 -11.30 20.77 -7.46
N SER A 180 -10.18 20.10 -7.63
CA SER A 180 -8.98 20.29 -6.79
C SER A 180 -8.45 21.74 -6.89
N PRO A 181 -7.65 22.20 -5.91
CA PRO A 181 -7.02 23.53 -5.97
C PRO A 181 -6.22 23.74 -7.26
N GLU A 182 -5.50 22.73 -7.71
CA GLU A 182 -4.73 22.78 -8.96
C GLU A 182 -5.63 22.98 -10.19
N VAL A 183 -6.73 22.24 -10.27
CA VAL A 183 -7.70 22.37 -11.38
C VAL A 183 -8.36 23.75 -11.37
N ASN A 184 -8.76 24.26 -10.20
CA ASN A 184 -9.31 25.61 -10.08
C ASN A 184 -8.28 26.66 -10.46
N MET A 185 -7.01 26.52 -10.07
CA MET A 185 -5.93 27.41 -10.49
C MET A 185 -5.81 27.46 -12.02
N ASN A 186 -5.81 26.31 -12.68
CA ASN A 186 -5.72 26.22 -14.13
C ASN A 186 -6.95 26.85 -14.83
N LEU A 187 -8.15 26.65 -14.30
CA LEU A 187 -9.37 27.32 -14.82
C LEU A 187 -9.33 28.83 -14.62
N GLY A 188 -8.82 29.28 -13.47
CA GLY A 188 -8.61 30.73 -13.22
C GLY A 188 -7.64 31.35 -14.21
N LEU A 189 -6.53 30.68 -14.49
CA LEU A 189 -5.55 31.13 -15.50
C LEU A 189 -6.18 31.21 -16.90
N ILE A 190 -6.92 30.19 -17.32
CA ILE A 190 -7.62 30.19 -18.62
C ILE A 190 -8.65 31.33 -18.70
N SER A 191 -9.42 31.55 -17.63
CA SER A 191 -10.41 32.64 -17.58
C SER A 191 -9.72 34.00 -17.70
N LEU A 192 -8.58 34.17 -17.04
CA LEU A 192 -7.79 35.42 -17.13
C LEU A 192 -7.28 35.66 -18.56
N ILE A 193 -6.77 34.65 -19.23
CA ILE A 193 -6.29 34.72 -20.63
C ILE A 193 -7.44 35.09 -21.57
N LYS A 194 -8.64 34.60 -21.31
CA LYS A 194 -9.87 34.92 -22.09
C LYS A 194 -10.47 36.28 -21.72
N GLY A 195 -9.89 36.99 -20.76
CA GLY A 195 -10.35 38.31 -20.32
C GLY A 195 -11.54 38.28 -19.33
N ASP A 196 -11.98 37.10 -18.90
CA ASP A 196 -13.04 36.95 -17.91
C ASP A 196 -12.47 37.04 -16.49
N LYS A 197 -12.32 38.27 -16.02
CA LYS A 197 -11.75 38.55 -14.68
C LYS A 197 -12.65 38.02 -13.56
N ALA A 198 -13.97 38.08 -13.70
CA ALA A 198 -14.89 37.65 -12.66
C ALA A 198 -14.84 36.13 -12.47
N ALA A 199 -14.79 35.36 -13.56
CA ALA A 199 -14.59 33.93 -13.50
C ALA A 199 -13.20 33.60 -12.94
N ALA A 200 -12.15 34.30 -13.32
CA ALA A 200 -10.81 34.10 -12.81
C ALA A 200 -10.74 34.29 -11.28
N GLU A 201 -11.29 35.38 -10.74
CA GLU A 201 -11.37 35.63 -9.29
C GLU A 201 -12.13 34.51 -8.57
N THR A 202 -13.23 34.03 -9.15
CA THR A 202 -14.03 32.94 -8.59
C THR A 202 -13.21 31.66 -8.50
N TYR A 203 -12.48 31.28 -9.55
CA TYR A 203 -11.67 30.07 -9.57
C TYR A 203 -10.46 30.19 -8.66
N PHE A 204 -9.77 31.31 -8.65
CA PHE A 204 -8.65 31.56 -7.73
C PHE A 204 -9.11 31.53 -6.26
N GLY A 205 -10.28 32.13 -5.97
CA GLY A 205 -10.87 32.03 -4.62
C GLY A 205 -11.15 30.60 -4.17
N LYS A 206 -11.62 29.75 -5.10
CA LYS A 206 -11.80 28.32 -4.81
C LYS A 206 -10.46 27.59 -4.60
N ALA A 207 -9.44 27.95 -5.37
CA ALA A 207 -8.11 27.37 -5.22
C ALA A 207 -7.44 27.82 -3.90
N ALA A 208 -7.60 29.08 -3.51
CA ALA A 208 -7.04 29.66 -2.28
C ALA A 208 -7.74 29.16 -0.99
N GLY A 209 -8.92 28.58 -1.08
CA GLY A 209 -9.68 28.06 0.07
C GLY A 209 -9.03 26.86 0.78
N THR A 210 -7.87 26.40 0.33
CA THR A 210 -7.05 25.39 1.02
C THR A 210 -5.95 26.07 1.83
N LYS A 211 -5.71 25.59 3.05
CA LYS A 211 -4.69 26.12 3.99
C LYS A 211 -3.29 26.29 3.39
N GLU A 212 -2.93 25.44 2.43
CA GLU A 212 -1.59 25.45 1.79
C GLU A 212 -1.39 26.60 0.80
N LEU A 213 -2.47 27.12 0.18
CA LEU A 213 -2.38 28.26 -0.74
C LEU A 213 -2.47 29.60 -0.02
N GLY A 214 -3.10 29.66 1.15
CA GLY A 214 -3.16 30.86 1.99
C GLY A 214 -1.80 31.27 2.57
N GLU A 215 -0.88 30.32 2.80
CA GLU A 215 0.46 30.57 3.33
C GLU A 215 1.47 30.98 2.24
N SER A 216 1.21 30.66 0.96
CA SER A 216 2.13 31.02 -0.14
C SER A 216 1.83 32.36 -0.80
N MET A 217 0.72 32.99 -0.45
CA MET A 217 0.28 34.31 -1.02
C MET A 217 0.29 35.46 0.00
N GLY A 218 0.82 35.18 1.24
CA GLY A 218 1.01 36.19 2.29
C GLY A 218 2.38 36.87 2.25
#